data_2491a94795cdad49afb8ff33f888ff32
#
_entry.id   2491a94795cdad49afb8ff33f888ff32
#
_cell.length_a   1.000
_cell.length_b   1.000
_cell.length_c   1.000
_cell.angle_alpha   90.00
_cell.angle_beta   90.00
_cell.angle_gamma   90.00
#
_symmetry.space_group_name_H-M   'P 1'
#
loop_
_entity.id
_entity.type
_entity.pdbx_description
1 polymer ?
#
loop_
_entity_poly.entity_id
_entity_poly.type
_entity_poly.pdbx_seq_one_letter_code
_entity_poly.pdbx_strand_id
1 'polypeptide(L)'
;KKIKSFGGKSIAALAGDLACIESMFALKELMRSLGCPNLDCRQDGAKLSAKNRAGYIFNSGIAGIDETDSLLLIGTNPRVEASVLNARIRRNWFSRRLPIALIGEPADLTYDYEHLGNNLDSLRALSEGRHPFAEVLSASEKPMLIIGMGALTRADGEAILAMAKQVSDVHDMVIDDWNGFNVLHTAAARVGGLDIEFVPAKGGSDINDIQT
;
A
#
# COMPACT_ATOMS: atom_id res chain seq x y z
N LYS A 1 -17.51 -33.48 6.82
CA LYS A 1 -18.40 -33.61 8.01
C LYS A 1 -17.94 -32.73 9.17
N LYS A 2 -16.66 -32.66 9.52
CA LYS A 2 -16.14 -31.85 10.65
C LYS A 2 -16.41 -30.34 10.47
N ILE A 3 -16.17 -29.76 9.29
CA ILE A 3 -16.40 -28.31 9.04
C ILE A 3 -17.86 -27.90 9.35
N LYS A 4 -18.83 -28.74 8.96
CA LYS A 4 -20.25 -28.46 9.22
C LYS A 4 -20.64 -28.54 10.69
N SER A 5 -19.86 -29.25 11.54
CA SER A 5 -20.16 -29.40 12.96
C SER A 5 -19.66 -28.21 13.81
N PHE A 6 -18.72 -27.40 13.31
CA PHE A 6 -18.15 -26.30 14.09
C PHE A 6 -18.92 -24.98 14.00
N GLY A 7 -19.78 -24.82 12.98
CA GLY A 7 -20.44 -23.55 12.71
C GLY A 7 -19.49 -22.51 12.05
N GLY A 8 -20.06 -21.62 11.23
CA GLY A 8 -19.28 -20.69 10.41
C GLY A 8 -18.37 -19.74 11.19
N LYS A 9 -18.74 -19.34 12.40
CA LYS A 9 -17.96 -18.42 13.22
C LYS A 9 -16.70 -19.04 13.83
N SER A 10 -16.63 -20.36 13.91
CA SER A 10 -15.49 -21.09 14.50
C SER A 10 -14.48 -21.57 13.46
N ILE A 11 -14.64 -21.14 12.22
CA ILE A 11 -13.71 -21.44 11.12
C ILE A 11 -13.23 -20.14 10.49
N ALA A 12 -12.06 -20.16 9.88
CA ALA A 12 -11.48 -19.05 9.15
C ALA A 12 -10.85 -19.52 7.84
N ALA A 13 -10.68 -18.65 6.88
CA ALA A 13 -9.93 -18.92 5.67
C ALA A 13 -8.93 -17.80 5.39
N LEU A 14 -7.69 -18.19 5.15
CA LEU A 14 -6.60 -17.28 4.78
C LEU A 14 -6.14 -17.60 3.37
N ALA A 15 -5.98 -16.59 2.55
CA ALA A 15 -5.41 -16.72 1.23
C ALA A 15 -3.92 -16.38 1.25
N GLY A 16 -3.09 -17.20 0.64
CA GLY A 16 -1.65 -16.98 0.53
C GLY A 16 -1.28 -15.91 -0.48
N ASP A 17 -0.07 -15.37 -0.33
CA ASP A 17 0.44 -14.24 -1.13
C ASP A 17 0.58 -14.55 -2.63
N LEU A 18 0.54 -15.82 -3.02
CA LEU A 18 0.65 -16.30 -4.40
C LEU A 18 -0.62 -17.05 -4.88
N ALA A 19 -1.72 -16.96 -4.11
CA ALA A 19 -2.96 -17.63 -4.50
C ALA A 19 -3.57 -16.99 -5.75
N CYS A 20 -4.09 -17.81 -6.68
CA CYS A 20 -4.81 -17.27 -7.84
C CYS A 20 -6.21 -16.79 -7.42
N ILE A 21 -6.72 -15.80 -8.14
CA ILE A 21 -8.00 -15.14 -7.81
C ILE A 21 -9.18 -16.11 -7.88
N GLU A 22 -9.15 -17.05 -8.80
CA GLU A 22 -10.19 -18.08 -8.97
C GLU A 22 -10.28 -18.98 -7.74
N SER A 23 -9.12 -19.40 -7.19
CA SER A 23 -9.07 -20.22 -5.96
C SER A 23 -9.56 -19.41 -4.76
N MET A 24 -9.18 -18.15 -4.65
CA MET A 24 -9.68 -17.27 -3.60
C MET A 24 -11.17 -17.05 -3.71
N PHE A 25 -11.68 -16.84 -4.91
CA PHE A 25 -13.13 -16.67 -5.15
C PHE A 25 -13.90 -17.94 -4.77
N ALA A 26 -13.45 -19.11 -5.22
CA ALA A 26 -14.09 -20.38 -4.87
C ALA A 26 -14.08 -20.64 -3.35
N LEU A 27 -12.96 -20.33 -2.69
CA LEU A 27 -12.86 -20.43 -1.23
C LEU A 27 -13.80 -19.44 -0.52
N LYS A 28 -13.88 -18.19 -1.02
CA LYS A 28 -14.82 -17.18 -0.48
C LYS A 28 -16.28 -17.67 -0.57
N GLU A 29 -16.70 -18.22 -1.72
CA GLU A 29 -18.05 -18.73 -1.90
C GLU A 29 -18.33 -19.96 -1.00
N LEU A 30 -17.34 -20.84 -0.85
CA LEU A 30 -17.44 -21.97 0.10
C LEU A 30 -17.65 -21.45 1.52
N MET A 31 -16.81 -20.51 1.99
CA MET A 31 -16.90 -19.97 3.35
C MET A 31 -18.21 -19.21 3.58
N ARG A 32 -18.66 -18.47 2.57
CA ARG A 32 -19.98 -17.80 2.59
C ARG A 32 -21.12 -18.81 2.74
N SER A 33 -21.07 -19.94 2.02
CA SER A 33 -22.08 -21.00 2.12
C SER A 33 -22.12 -21.68 3.52
N LEU A 34 -21.00 -21.60 4.24
CA LEU A 34 -20.87 -22.09 5.61
C LEU A 34 -21.23 -21.03 6.68
N GLY A 35 -21.57 -19.81 6.26
CA GLY A 35 -21.83 -18.70 7.18
C GLY A 35 -20.59 -18.20 7.92
N CYS A 36 -19.39 -18.36 7.34
CA CYS A 36 -18.13 -17.93 7.92
C CYS A 36 -17.83 -16.48 7.56
N PRO A 37 -17.64 -15.57 8.54
CA PRO A 37 -17.27 -14.20 8.29
C PRO A 37 -15.75 -13.95 8.29
N ASN A 38 -14.94 -14.94 8.67
CA ASN A 38 -13.53 -14.81 8.96
C ASN A 38 -12.70 -15.18 7.72
N LEU A 39 -12.47 -14.19 6.88
CA LEU A 39 -11.70 -14.29 5.64
C LEU A 39 -10.60 -13.22 5.64
N ASP A 40 -9.37 -13.55 5.27
CA ASP A 40 -8.35 -12.51 5.04
C ASP A 40 -7.32 -12.93 3.99
N CYS A 41 -6.96 -11.99 3.11
CA CYS A 41 -5.85 -12.10 2.16
C CYS A 41 -4.62 -11.29 2.60
N ARG A 42 -4.69 -10.61 3.75
CA ARG A 42 -3.62 -9.74 4.26
C ARG A 42 -2.81 -10.47 5.33
N GLN A 43 -2.05 -11.50 4.92
CA GLN A 43 -1.29 -12.35 5.84
C GLN A 43 -0.27 -11.60 6.71
N ASP A 44 0.22 -10.45 6.24
CA ASP A 44 1.13 -9.56 6.96
C ASP A 44 0.41 -8.57 7.89
N GLY A 45 -0.92 -8.60 7.94
CA GLY A 45 -1.72 -7.69 8.75
C GLY A 45 -1.82 -6.25 8.20
N ALA A 46 -1.48 -6.04 6.92
CA ALA A 46 -1.50 -4.71 6.30
C ALA A 46 -2.86 -4.00 6.47
N LYS A 47 -2.82 -2.75 6.90
CA LYS A 47 -3.98 -1.92 7.21
C LYS A 47 -4.61 -1.30 5.95
N LEU A 48 -5.06 -2.17 5.05
CA LEU A 48 -5.70 -1.81 3.78
C LEU A 48 -7.19 -2.17 3.80
N SER A 49 -7.99 -1.28 3.21
CA SER A 49 -9.44 -1.49 3.05
C SER A 49 -9.78 -1.85 1.61
N ALA A 50 -10.64 -2.85 1.40
CA ALA A 50 -11.16 -3.22 0.09
C ALA A 50 -12.19 -2.22 -0.49
N LYS A 51 -12.62 -1.21 0.28
CA LYS A 51 -13.72 -0.30 -0.11
C LYS A 51 -13.37 0.68 -1.22
N ASN A 52 -12.11 1.07 -1.33
CA ASN A 52 -11.66 2.03 -2.34
C ASN A 52 -10.47 1.45 -3.10
N ARG A 53 -10.68 1.07 -4.34
CA ARG A 53 -9.68 0.42 -5.18
C ARG A 53 -8.44 1.29 -5.39
N ALA A 54 -8.60 2.59 -5.62
CA ALA A 54 -7.49 3.52 -5.76
C ALA A 54 -6.63 3.62 -4.48
N GLY A 55 -7.15 3.24 -3.33
CA GLY A 55 -6.44 3.25 -2.06
C GLY A 55 -5.52 2.04 -1.82
N TYR A 56 -5.46 1.06 -2.75
CA TYR A 56 -4.61 -0.12 -2.60
C TYR A 56 -3.93 -0.61 -3.88
N ILE A 57 -4.02 0.11 -4.99
CA ILE A 57 -3.33 -0.26 -6.24
C ILE A 57 -2.17 0.71 -6.53
N PHE A 58 -1.34 0.35 -7.51
CA PHE A 58 -0.33 1.22 -8.08
C PHE A 58 -0.97 2.02 -9.23
N ASN A 59 -1.58 3.16 -8.91
CA ASN A 59 -2.50 3.88 -9.80
C ASN A 59 -1.83 4.45 -11.05
N SER A 60 -0.62 5.01 -10.93
CA SER A 60 0.10 5.58 -12.07
C SER A 60 0.60 4.54 -13.07
N GLY A 61 0.54 3.24 -12.68
CA GLY A 61 1.24 2.19 -13.39
C GLY A 61 2.76 2.36 -13.37
N ILE A 62 3.49 1.35 -13.84
CA ILE A 62 4.97 1.39 -13.85
C ILE A 62 5.50 2.50 -14.77
N ALA A 63 4.79 2.80 -15.86
CA ALA A 63 5.18 3.85 -16.80
C ALA A 63 5.14 5.25 -16.18
N GLY A 64 4.23 5.50 -15.25
CA GLY A 64 4.12 6.78 -14.55
C GLY A 64 5.39 7.21 -13.80
N ILE A 65 6.24 6.26 -13.43
CA ILE A 65 7.56 6.59 -12.83
C ILE A 65 8.45 7.39 -13.78
N ASP A 66 8.32 7.20 -15.07
CA ASP A 66 9.10 7.96 -16.05
C ASP A 66 8.55 9.39 -16.27
N GLU A 67 7.31 9.63 -15.84
CA GLU A 67 6.62 10.90 -16.00
C GLU A 67 6.69 11.79 -14.77
N THR A 68 6.78 11.17 -13.57
CA THR A 68 6.80 11.94 -12.31
C THR A 68 7.99 12.89 -12.23
N ASP A 69 7.78 14.04 -11.62
CA ASP A 69 8.76 15.10 -11.42
C ASP A 69 9.11 15.35 -9.94
N SER A 70 8.44 14.64 -9.01
CA SER A 70 8.89 14.49 -7.62
C SER A 70 8.35 13.18 -7.02
N LEU A 71 9.13 12.55 -6.11
CA LEU A 71 8.80 11.25 -5.55
C LEU A 71 8.96 11.22 -4.02
N LEU A 72 7.89 10.83 -3.33
CA LEU A 72 7.89 10.54 -1.90
C LEU A 72 7.75 9.03 -1.67
N LEU A 73 8.76 8.41 -1.05
CA LEU A 73 8.73 7.01 -0.62
C LEU A 73 8.33 6.93 0.85
N ILE A 74 7.37 6.07 1.20
CA ILE A 74 6.86 5.91 2.57
C ILE A 74 6.92 4.44 2.97
N GLY A 75 7.81 4.09 3.91
CA GLY A 75 7.93 2.75 4.45
C GLY A 75 8.14 1.67 3.40
N THR A 76 8.97 1.94 2.42
CA THR A 76 9.32 1.00 1.34
C THR A 76 10.81 1.09 0.99
N ASN A 77 11.38 -0.05 0.67
CA ASN A 77 12.71 -0.18 0.06
C ASN A 77 12.54 -0.80 -1.34
N PRO A 78 12.29 0.00 -2.38
CA PRO A 78 12.04 -0.52 -3.72
C PRO A 78 13.22 -1.27 -4.32
N ARG A 79 14.45 -1.08 -3.83
CA ARG A 79 15.61 -1.86 -4.26
C ARG A 79 15.47 -3.35 -3.94
N VAL A 80 14.84 -3.67 -2.81
CA VAL A 80 14.64 -5.05 -2.35
C VAL A 80 13.25 -5.55 -2.73
N GLU A 81 12.23 -4.73 -2.55
CA GLU A 81 10.82 -5.11 -2.71
C GLU A 81 10.39 -5.16 -4.18
N ALA A 82 10.97 -4.29 -5.04
CA ALA A 82 10.60 -4.15 -6.45
C ALA A 82 11.81 -3.65 -7.28
N SER A 83 12.83 -4.47 -7.45
CA SER A 83 14.13 -4.10 -8.03
C SER A 83 14.02 -3.50 -9.44
N VAL A 84 13.10 -3.98 -10.27
CA VAL A 84 12.87 -3.43 -11.62
C VAL A 84 12.23 -2.04 -11.55
N LEU A 85 11.32 -1.82 -10.60
CA LEU A 85 10.74 -0.50 -10.32
C LEU A 85 11.85 0.46 -9.84
N ASN A 86 12.71 0.00 -8.93
CA ASN A 86 13.85 0.79 -8.43
C ASN A 86 14.82 1.19 -9.55
N ALA A 87 15.09 0.29 -10.49
CA ALA A 87 15.92 0.60 -11.65
C ALA A 87 15.31 1.71 -12.53
N ARG A 88 13.96 1.74 -12.62
CA ARG A 88 13.23 2.78 -13.36
C ARG A 88 13.26 4.13 -12.62
N ILE A 89 13.08 4.13 -11.30
CA ILE A 89 13.25 5.33 -10.45
C ILE A 89 14.68 5.87 -10.61
N ARG A 90 15.69 5.00 -10.51
CA ARG A 90 17.10 5.38 -10.68
C ARG A 90 17.37 5.99 -12.06
N ARG A 91 16.76 5.45 -13.12
CA ARG A 91 16.90 6.00 -14.47
C ARG A 91 16.34 7.42 -14.55
N ASN A 92 15.16 7.67 -13.99
CA ASN A 92 14.55 9.01 -13.95
C ASN A 92 15.38 9.96 -13.09
N TRP A 93 15.83 9.53 -11.90
CA TRP A 93 16.73 10.32 -11.06
C TRP A 93 18.02 10.72 -11.80
N PHE A 94 18.65 9.79 -12.51
CA PHE A 94 19.89 10.05 -13.24
C PHE A 94 19.69 11.02 -14.41
N SER A 95 18.62 10.85 -15.19
CA SER A 95 18.39 11.62 -16.43
C SER A 95 17.75 12.99 -16.18
N ARG A 96 16.87 13.12 -15.19
CA ARG A 96 16.09 14.33 -14.93
C ARG A 96 16.38 14.99 -13.58
N ARG A 97 17.27 14.41 -12.78
CA ARG A 97 17.52 14.85 -11.40
C ARG A 97 16.24 14.84 -10.55
N LEU A 98 15.43 13.79 -10.69
CA LEU A 98 14.19 13.61 -9.94
C LEU A 98 14.44 13.84 -8.44
N PRO A 99 13.81 14.83 -7.81
CA PRO A 99 13.86 14.99 -6.36
C PRO A 99 13.10 13.85 -5.70
N ILE A 100 13.78 13.18 -4.75
CA ILE A 100 13.23 12.00 -4.04
C ILE A 100 13.36 12.23 -2.55
N ALA A 101 12.29 11.94 -1.80
CA ALA A 101 12.33 11.89 -0.35
C ALA A 101 11.89 10.52 0.17
N LEU A 102 12.40 10.15 1.36
CA LEU A 102 12.07 8.91 2.04
C LEU A 102 11.62 9.19 3.48
N ILE A 103 10.45 8.67 3.83
CA ILE A 103 9.98 8.52 5.21
C ILE A 103 9.98 7.02 5.54
N GLY A 104 10.80 6.62 6.48
CA GLY A 104 11.01 5.23 6.86
C GLY A 104 12.45 4.93 7.21
N GLU A 105 12.81 3.65 7.29
CA GLU A 105 14.20 3.25 7.54
C GLU A 105 15.10 3.65 6.37
N PRO A 106 16.23 4.32 6.64
CA PRO A 106 17.18 4.68 5.59
C PRO A 106 17.78 3.44 4.93
N ALA A 107 17.89 3.48 3.61
CA ALA A 107 18.40 2.38 2.81
C ALA A 107 19.28 2.87 1.66
N ASP A 108 20.22 2.05 1.21
CA ASP A 108 20.94 2.29 -0.04
C ASP A 108 20.01 1.95 -1.22
N LEU A 109 19.42 2.97 -1.83
CA LEU A 109 18.52 2.85 -2.98
C LEU A 109 19.25 2.95 -4.33
N THR A 110 20.58 3.19 -4.31
CA THR A 110 21.44 3.42 -5.49
C THR A 110 21.22 4.76 -6.20
N TYR A 111 20.55 5.70 -5.55
CA TYR A 111 20.36 7.11 -5.93
C TYR A 111 20.21 7.96 -4.67
N ASP A 112 20.45 9.27 -4.82
CA ASP A 112 20.31 10.19 -3.70
C ASP A 112 18.85 10.50 -3.41
N TYR A 113 18.54 10.66 -2.14
CA TYR A 113 17.22 11.08 -1.65
C TYR A 113 17.38 11.87 -0.35
N GLU A 114 16.38 12.67 -0.02
CA GLU A 114 16.28 13.35 1.27
C GLU A 114 15.55 12.44 2.27
N HIS A 115 16.21 12.15 3.41
CA HIS A 115 15.58 11.37 4.48
C HIS A 115 14.82 12.28 5.42
N LEU A 116 13.48 12.14 5.48
CA LEU A 116 12.59 13.02 6.26
C LEU A 116 12.26 12.48 7.66
N GLY A 117 12.86 11.34 8.04
CA GLY A 117 12.57 10.65 9.30
C GLY A 117 11.77 9.37 9.11
N ASN A 118 11.29 8.77 10.21
CA ASN A 118 10.66 7.45 10.21
C ASN A 118 9.33 7.39 10.99
N ASN A 119 8.69 8.52 11.21
CA ASN A 119 7.50 8.63 12.04
C ASN A 119 6.36 9.41 11.35
N LEU A 120 5.20 9.41 11.98
CA LEU A 120 4.00 10.10 11.51
C LEU A 120 4.16 11.63 11.48
N ASP A 121 5.02 12.19 12.34
CA ASP A 121 5.23 13.64 12.39
C ASP A 121 5.91 14.18 11.14
N SER A 122 6.72 13.35 10.46
CA SER A 122 7.30 13.70 9.17
C SER A 122 6.22 13.87 8.09
N LEU A 123 5.24 12.96 8.04
CA LEU A 123 4.08 13.08 7.12
C LEU A 123 3.21 14.30 7.46
N ARG A 124 2.99 14.53 8.78
CA ARG A 124 2.25 15.71 9.25
C ARG A 124 2.96 17.01 8.84
N ALA A 125 4.28 17.07 8.98
CA ALA A 125 5.05 18.23 8.58
C ALA A 125 4.93 18.53 7.07
N LEU A 126 4.87 17.49 6.23
CA LEU A 126 4.60 17.64 4.79
C LEU A 126 3.19 18.15 4.53
N SER A 127 2.16 17.57 5.16
CA SER A 127 0.76 17.98 4.94
C SER A 127 0.46 19.40 5.44
N GLU A 128 1.23 19.90 6.39
CA GLU A 128 1.12 21.26 6.94
C GLU A 128 2.08 22.27 6.27
N GLY A 129 2.84 21.85 5.27
CA GLY A 129 3.80 22.72 4.55
C GLY A 129 5.00 23.15 5.40
N ARG A 130 5.28 22.49 6.54
CA ARG A 130 6.35 22.86 7.46
C ARG A 130 7.72 22.27 7.09
N HIS A 131 7.77 21.35 6.15
CA HIS A 131 9.01 20.76 5.66
C HIS A 131 9.38 21.33 4.29
N PRO A 132 10.65 21.64 4.00
CA PRO A 132 11.05 22.20 2.69
C PRO A 132 10.64 21.33 1.50
N PHE A 133 10.63 20.01 1.63
CA PHE A 133 10.19 19.12 0.58
C PHE A 133 8.70 19.28 0.21
N ALA A 134 7.88 19.87 1.08
CA ALA A 134 6.49 20.21 0.75
C ALA A 134 6.41 21.24 -0.40
N GLU A 135 7.36 22.18 -0.46
CA GLU A 135 7.44 23.16 -1.57
C GLU A 135 7.78 22.43 -2.89
N VAL A 136 8.66 21.42 -2.82
CA VAL A 136 9.01 20.59 -4.00
C VAL A 136 7.77 19.85 -4.51
N LEU A 137 7.01 19.22 -3.63
CA LEU A 137 5.77 18.53 -3.99
C LEU A 137 4.73 19.47 -4.59
N SER A 138 4.53 20.65 -3.98
CA SER A 138 3.55 21.63 -4.45
C SER A 138 3.94 22.33 -5.76
N ALA A 139 5.24 22.37 -6.08
CA ALA A 139 5.73 22.94 -7.34
C ALA A 139 5.74 21.93 -8.50
N SER A 140 5.47 20.66 -8.22
CA SER A 140 5.50 19.58 -9.19
C SER A 140 4.20 19.52 -9.99
N GLU A 141 4.31 19.23 -11.29
CA GLU A 141 3.14 19.00 -12.17
C GLU A 141 2.60 17.57 -12.01
N LYS A 142 3.48 16.62 -11.70
CA LYS A 142 3.16 15.19 -11.54
C LYS A 142 3.81 14.61 -10.27
N PRO A 143 3.45 15.14 -9.08
CA PRO A 143 4.00 14.61 -7.83
C PRO A 143 3.51 13.17 -7.61
N MET A 144 4.38 12.33 -7.04
CA MET A 144 4.07 10.92 -6.76
C MET A 144 4.45 10.55 -5.34
N LEU A 145 3.60 9.74 -4.70
CA LEU A 145 3.99 8.99 -3.52
C LEU A 145 3.89 7.48 -3.76
N ILE A 146 4.76 6.72 -3.13
CA ILE A 146 4.71 5.25 -3.07
C ILE A 146 4.77 4.85 -1.61
N ILE A 147 3.66 4.28 -1.11
CA ILE A 147 3.60 3.72 0.24
C ILE A 147 3.72 2.21 0.19
N GLY A 148 4.62 1.64 1.00
CA GLY A 148 4.89 0.20 1.04
C GLY A 148 4.39 -0.50 2.30
N MET A 149 4.60 -1.81 2.31
CA MET A 149 4.14 -2.67 3.42
C MET A 149 4.88 -2.38 4.73
N GLY A 150 6.12 -1.89 4.70
CA GLY A 150 6.84 -1.46 5.91
C GLY A 150 6.14 -0.36 6.72
N ALA A 151 5.30 0.46 6.06
CA ALA A 151 4.42 1.42 6.75
C ALA A 151 3.06 0.80 7.10
N LEU A 152 2.47 0.03 6.19
CA LEU A 152 1.08 -0.41 6.27
C LEU A 152 0.85 -1.62 7.20
N THR A 153 1.90 -2.38 7.53
CA THR A 153 1.83 -3.51 8.49
C THR A 153 2.04 -3.08 9.95
N ARG A 154 2.42 -1.83 10.18
CA ARG A 154 2.61 -1.30 11.53
C ARG A 154 1.27 -1.23 12.29
N ALA A 155 1.35 -1.17 13.62
CA ALA A 155 0.17 -0.97 14.47
C ALA A 155 -0.55 0.35 14.15
N ASP A 156 0.20 1.40 13.80
CA ASP A 156 -0.29 2.71 13.38
C ASP A 156 -0.49 2.85 11.85
N GLY A 157 -0.42 1.75 11.10
CA GLY A 157 -0.48 1.73 9.63
C GLY A 157 -1.73 2.38 9.03
N GLU A 158 -2.87 2.29 9.70
CA GLU A 158 -4.12 2.98 9.28
C GLU A 158 -3.97 4.50 9.38
N ALA A 159 -3.38 5.00 10.46
CA ALA A 159 -3.09 6.43 10.64
C ALA A 159 -2.06 6.93 9.62
N ILE A 160 -1.03 6.12 9.33
CA ILE A 160 -0.04 6.45 8.29
C ILE A 160 -0.70 6.52 6.92
N LEU A 161 -1.57 5.57 6.57
CA LEU A 161 -2.30 5.58 5.30
C LEU A 161 -3.22 6.80 5.18
N ALA A 162 -3.93 7.15 6.25
CA ALA A 162 -4.79 8.33 6.29
C ALA A 162 -3.97 9.62 6.09
N MET A 163 -2.82 9.74 6.76
CA MET A 163 -1.93 10.89 6.64
C MET A 163 -1.27 10.95 5.24
N ALA A 164 -0.89 9.82 4.65
CA ALA A 164 -0.38 9.76 3.28
C ALA A 164 -1.42 10.24 2.25
N LYS A 165 -2.69 9.90 2.45
CA LYS A 165 -3.80 10.43 1.64
C LYS A 165 -3.94 11.94 1.81
N GLN A 166 -3.84 12.45 3.04
CA GLN A 166 -3.88 13.88 3.30
C GLN A 166 -2.73 14.62 2.61
N VAL A 167 -1.50 14.06 2.63
CA VAL A 167 -0.37 14.61 1.87
C VAL A 167 -0.68 14.61 0.37
N SER A 168 -1.25 13.51 -0.16
CA SER A 168 -1.66 13.42 -1.56
C SER A 168 -2.69 14.48 -1.93
N ASP A 169 -3.68 14.72 -1.09
CA ASP A 169 -4.75 15.70 -1.34
C ASP A 169 -4.22 17.15 -1.28
N VAL A 170 -3.34 17.45 -0.32
CA VAL A 170 -2.76 18.80 -0.14
C VAL A 170 -1.82 19.20 -1.30
N HIS A 171 -1.15 18.21 -1.90
CA HIS A 171 -0.18 18.45 -2.98
C HIS A 171 -0.69 18.03 -4.36
N ASP A 172 -2.02 17.92 -4.55
CA ASP A 172 -2.67 17.63 -5.82
C ASP A 172 -2.09 16.42 -6.56
N MET A 173 -1.70 15.35 -5.79
CA MET A 173 -1.13 14.14 -6.39
C MET A 173 -2.15 13.34 -7.20
N VAL A 174 -3.44 13.66 -7.09
CA VAL A 174 -4.53 13.04 -7.85
C VAL A 174 -5.34 14.14 -8.53
N ILE A 175 -5.19 14.23 -9.85
CA ILE A 175 -5.91 15.16 -10.73
C ILE A 175 -6.47 14.38 -11.93
N ASP A 176 -7.20 15.02 -12.84
CA ASP A 176 -7.94 14.36 -13.93
C ASP A 176 -7.08 13.38 -14.76
N ASP A 177 -5.88 13.79 -15.16
CA ASP A 177 -4.99 13.00 -16.02
C ASP A 177 -3.81 12.36 -15.26
N TRP A 178 -3.75 12.49 -13.94
CA TRP A 178 -2.66 11.97 -13.12
C TRP A 178 -3.14 11.41 -11.78
N ASN A 179 -2.72 10.18 -11.46
CA ASN A 179 -2.90 9.64 -10.13
C ASN A 179 -1.55 9.16 -9.60
N GLY A 180 -0.88 10.01 -8.84
CA GLY A 180 0.41 9.77 -8.21
C GLY A 180 0.35 9.05 -6.86
N PHE A 181 -0.85 8.68 -6.37
CA PHE A 181 -0.99 7.88 -5.15
C PHE A 181 -0.80 6.40 -5.46
N ASN A 182 0.27 5.78 -4.95
CA ASN A 182 0.61 4.39 -5.27
C ASN A 182 0.86 3.56 -4.01
N VAL A 183 0.34 2.33 -4.02
CA VAL A 183 0.62 1.33 -2.97
C VAL A 183 1.49 0.22 -3.56
N LEU A 184 2.64 -0.03 -2.96
CA LEU A 184 3.55 -1.08 -3.36
C LEU A 184 3.36 -2.31 -2.47
N HIS A 185 2.90 -3.40 -3.09
CA HIS A 185 2.69 -4.67 -2.42
C HIS A 185 3.89 -5.61 -2.54
N THR A 186 4.13 -6.39 -1.50
CA THR A 186 5.06 -7.52 -1.51
C THR A 186 4.37 -8.86 -1.82
N ALA A 187 3.03 -8.87 -1.85
CA ALA A 187 2.18 -10.04 -2.10
C ALA A 187 1.47 -9.92 -3.45
N ALA A 188 1.76 -10.82 -4.40
CA ALA A 188 1.21 -10.79 -5.75
C ALA A 188 -0.33 -10.98 -5.79
N ALA A 189 -0.88 -11.78 -4.87
CA ALA A 189 -2.32 -12.06 -4.78
C ALA A 189 -3.14 -10.95 -4.11
N ARG A 190 -2.49 -9.99 -3.43
CA ARG A 190 -3.16 -9.03 -2.54
C ARG A 190 -4.21 -8.18 -3.24
N VAL A 191 -3.88 -7.59 -4.37
CA VAL A 191 -4.81 -6.72 -5.11
C VAL A 191 -6.04 -7.51 -5.55
N GLY A 192 -5.84 -8.71 -6.14
CA GLY A 192 -6.96 -9.59 -6.52
C GLY A 192 -7.82 -10.00 -5.33
N GLY A 193 -7.20 -10.31 -4.19
CA GLY A 193 -7.92 -10.63 -2.95
C GLY A 193 -8.77 -9.46 -2.44
N LEU A 194 -8.24 -8.24 -2.49
CA LEU A 194 -8.99 -7.03 -2.13
C LEU A 194 -10.09 -6.71 -3.15
N ASP A 195 -9.85 -6.88 -4.45
CA ASP A 195 -10.85 -6.67 -5.51
C ASP A 195 -12.07 -7.59 -5.36
N ILE A 196 -11.87 -8.83 -4.90
CA ILE A 196 -12.97 -9.75 -4.60
C ILE A 196 -13.44 -9.67 -3.13
N GLU A 197 -12.97 -8.69 -2.35
CA GLU A 197 -13.31 -8.54 -0.93
C GLU A 197 -13.05 -9.82 -0.11
N PHE A 198 -11.90 -10.47 -0.30
CA PHE A 198 -11.46 -11.58 0.54
C PHE A 198 -10.87 -11.04 1.85
N VAL A 199 -11.72 -10.40 2.62
CA VAL A 199 -11.43 -9.72 3.89
C VAL A 199 -12.54 -10.01 4.88
N PRO A 200 -12.32 -9.79 6.20
CA PRO A 200 -13.35 -10.04 7.20
C PRO A 200 -14.68 -9.34 6.88
N ALA A 201 -15.76 -10.09 6.92
CA ALA A 201 -17.11 -9.54 6.88
C ALA A 201 -17.45 -8.85 8.21
N LYS A 202 -18.59 -8.17 8.28
CA LYS A 202 -19.03 -7.49 9.51
C LYS A 202 -19.09 -8.47 10.69
N GLY A 203 -18.28 -8.22 11.72
CA GLY A 203 -18.16 -9.08 12.91
C GLY A 203 -17.30 -10.33 12.69
N GLY A 204 -16.53 -10.37 11.60
CA GLY A 204 -15.51 -11.39 11.37
C GLY A 204 -14.14 -10.98 11.95
N SER A 205 -13.28 -11.95 12.13
CA SER A 205 -11.90 -11.83 12.62
C SER A 205 -10.93 -11.63 11.47
N ASP A 206 -9.99 -10.71 11.62
CA ASP A 206 -8.86 -10.52 10.71
C ASP A 206 -7.71 -11.49 11.04
N ILE A 207 -6.59 -11.39 10.32
CA ILE A 207 -5.44 -12.26 10.52
C ILE A 207 -4.88 -12.17 11.95
N ASN A 208 -4.88 -11.00 12.58
CA ASN A 208 -4.35 -10.83 13.93
C ASN A 208 -5.24 -11.51 14.96
N ASP A 209 -6.56 -11.43 14.80
CA ASP A 209 -7.53 -12.11 15.67
C ASP A 209 -7.51 -13.63 15.49
N ILE A 210 -7.24 -14.11 14.26
CA ILE A 210 -7.22 -15.55 13.94
C ILE A 210 -5.97 -16.24 14.51
N GLN A 211 -4.85 -15.52 14.64
CA GLN A 211 -3.57 -16.05 15.12
C GLN A 211 -3.46 -16.08 16.66
N THR A 212 -4.32 -15.39 17.37
CA THR A 212 -4.39 -15.36 18.84
C THR A 212 -5.36 -16.40 19.37
#